data_e46fe7eda6c3519cc8e4cb7aee39d559
#
_entry.id   e46fe7eda6c3519cc8e4cb7aee39d559
#
_cell.length_a   1.000
_cell.length_b   1.000
_cell.length_c   1.000
_cell.angle_alpha   90.00
_cell.angle_beta   90.00
_cell.angle_gamma   90.00
#
_symmetry.space_group_name_H-M   'P 1'
#
loop_
_entity.id
_entity.type
_entity.pdbx_description
1 polymer ?
#
loop_
_entity_poly.entity_id
_entity_poly.type
_entity_poly.pdbx_seq_one_letter_code
_entity_poly.pdbx_strand_id
1 'polypeptide(L)'
;MLGRDGVMPLDHFRRLIDVHLIGTFNMIRLFADKARHLDPLSEDGDRGVIVNTSSIFGLEGQIDAVSYSAAKAGIAGMTLPLARELAREGIRVVAIAPGIFETPMVTSLRETAREQILDAVAFPKRMGKPREYAQLVRHICENNMLNGAVIRIDAGIRT
;
A
#
# COMPACT_ATOMS: atom_id res chain seq x y z
N MET A 1 -0.23 -18.98 -11.49
CA MET A 1 0.45 -20.09 -10.81
C MET A 1 0.83 -21.23 -11.76
N LEU A 2 -0.07 -21.67 -12.61
CA LEU A 2 0.21 -22.59 -13.71
C LEU A 2 0.16 -21.80 -15.00
N GLY A 3 1.32 -21.53 -15.60
CA GLY A 3 1.45 -20.81 -16.87
C GLY A 3 1.69 -21.73 -18.05
N ARG A 4 1.87 -21.15 -19.24
CA ARG A 4 2.19 -21.91 -20.46
C ARG A 4 3.50 -22.70 -20.33
N ASP A 5 4.45 -22.19 -19.56
CA ASP A 5 5.79 -22.75 -19.36
C ASP A 5 5.88 -23.64 -18.12
N GLY A 6 4.74 -24.00 -17.50
CA GLY A 6 4.66 -24.87 -16.31
C GLY A 6 4.39 -24.12 -15.02
N VAL A 7 4.90 -24.67 -13.90
CA VAL A 7 4.68 -24.13 -12.57
C VAL A 7 5.52 -22.87 -12.34
N MET A 8 4.94 -21.84 -11.77
CA MET A 8 5.66 -20.61 -11.39
C MET A 8 6.84 -20.94 -10.47
N PRO A 9 8.05 -20.51 -10.78
CA PRO A 9 9.22 -20.73 -9.93
C PRO A 9 9.01 -20.14 -8.53
N LEU A 10 9.35 -20.90 -7.49
CA LEU A 10 9.20 -20.46 -6.10
C LEU A 10 10.03 -19.20 -5.81
N ASP A 11 11.18 -19.04 -6.46
CA ASP A 11 12.04 -17.87 -6.29
C ASP A 11 11.40 -16.58 -6.82
N HIS A 12 10.51 -16.68 -7.82
CA HIS A 12 9.71 -15.53 -8.24
C HIS A 12 8.76 -15.07 -7.11
N PHE A 13 8.08 -16.00 -6.46
CA PHE A 13 7.23 -15.72 -5.31
C PHE A 13 8.05 -15.10 -4.17
N ARG A 14 9.15 -15.75 -3.77
CA ARG A 14 10.06 -15.27 -2.70
C ARG A 14 10.51 -13.85 -2.95
N ARG A 15 11.01 -13.56 -4.16
CA ARG A 15 11.50 -12.22 -4.52
C ARG A 15 10.44 -11.13 -4.33
N LEU A 16 9.18 -11.39 -4.68
CA LEU A 16 8.10 -10.42 -4.49
C LEU A 16 7.77 -10.22 -3.00
N ILE A 17 7.76 -11.28 -2.21
CA ILE A 17 7.60 -11.19 -0.76
C ILE A 17 8.79 -10.42 -0.15
N ASP A 18 10.02 -10.74 -0.50
CA ASP A 18 11.22 -10.08 0.04
C ASP A 18 11.22 -8.59 -0.25
N VAL A 19 10.96 -8.19 -1.50
CA VAL A 19 10.96 -6.78 -1.89
C VAL A 19 9.81 -6.02 -1.27
N HIS A 20 8.58 -6.51 -1.41
CA HIS A 20 7.40 -5.73 -1.05
C HIS A 20 7.03 -5.86 0.43
N LEU A 21 7.09 -7.04 1.03
CA LEU A 21 6.66 -7.24 2.41
C LEU A 21 7.82 -7.11 3.40
N ILE A 22 8.87 -7.90 3.22
CA ILE A 22 10.02 -7.90 4.14
C ILE A 22 10.75 -6.56 4.06
N GLY A 23 10.96 -6.01 2.84
CA GLY A 23 11.56 -4.70 2.66
C GLY A 23 10.76 -3.58 3.33
N THR A 24 9.43 -3.58 3.21
CA THR A 24 8.56 -2.62 3.90
C THR A 24 8.69 -2.75 5.42
N PHE A 25 8.59 -3.97 5.97
CA PHE A 25 8.76 -4.20 7.40
C PHE A 25 10.13 -3.76 7.89
N ASN A 26 11.19 -4.03 7.13
CA ASN A 26 12.55 -3.60 7.48
C ASN A 26 12.66 -2.07 7.61
N MET A 27 12.06 -1.32 6.70
CA MET A 27 12.03 0.15 6.80
C MET A 27 11.21 0.63 8.01
N ILE A 28 10.07 0.00 8.28
CA ILE A 28 9.21 0.32 9.42
C ILE A 28 9.97 0.18 10.74
N ARG A 29 10.62 -0.97 10.98
CA ARG A 29 11.36 -1.22 12.23
C ARG A 29 12.51 -0.25 12.44
N LEU A 30 13.24 0.12 11.36
CA LEU A 30 14.35 1.07 11.42
C LEU A 30 13.87 2.49 11.68
N PHE A 31 12.79 2.91 11.05
CA PHE A 31 12.16 4.20 11.30
C PHE A 31 11.66 4.27 12.75
N ALA A 32 10.90 3.28 13.21
CA ALA A 32 10.34 3.26 14.55
C ALA A 32 11.43 3.33 15.64
N ASP A 33 12.56 2.60 15.45
CA ASP A 33 13.70 2.66 16.36
C ASP A 33 14.29 4.08 16.46
N LYS A 34 14.32 4.83 15.38
CA LYS A 34 14.82 6.21 15.41
C LYS A 34 13.77 7.18 15.93
N ALA A 35 12.54 7.08 15.46
CA ALA A 35 11.48 8.03 15.77
C ALA A 35 11.10 8.03 17.27
N ARG A 36 11.14 6.89 17.95
CA ARG A 36 10.82 6.82 19.39
C ARG A 36 11.72 7.66 20.29
N HIS A 37 12.90 8.05 19.81
CA HIS A 37 13.87 8.87 20.55
C HIS A 37 13.76 10.37 20.22
N LEU A 38 12.89 10.75 19.30
CA LEU A 38 12.65 12.15 18.96
C LEU A 38 11.70 12.79 19.98
N ASP A 39 11.80 14.11 20.11
CA ASP A 39 10.83 14.88 20.89
C ASP A 39 9.45 14.80 20.23
N PRO A 40 8.37 14.78 21.01
CA PRO A 40 7.01 14.82 20.46
C PRO A 40 6.77 16.09 19.62
N LEU A 41 6.04 15.93 18.54
CA LEU A 41 5.67 17.00 17.60
C LEU A 41 4.42 17.77 18.07
N SER A 42 3.66 17.21 18.99
CA SER A 42 2.40 17.79 19.51
C SER A 42 2.19 17.43 20.97
N GLU A 43 1.20 18.08 21.61
CA GLU A 43 0.77 17.78 22.98
C GLU A 43 0.22 16.37 23.15
N ASP A 44 -0.29 15.76 22.08
CA ASP A 44 -0.76 14.37 22.06
C ASP A 44 0.38 13.34 22.13
N GLY A 45 1.64 13.79 22.05
CA GLY A 45 2.81 12.91 22.07
C GLY A 45 3.16 12.29 20.71
N ASP A 46 2.60 12.81 19.60
CA ASP A 46 2.88 12.32 18.23
C ASP A 46 4.36 12.51 17.88
N ARG A 47 5.00 11.45 17.40
CA ARG A 47 6.40 11.45 16.92
C ARG A 47 6.51 11.15 15.43
N GLY A 48 5.40 10.88 14.78
CA GLY A 48 5.35 10.69 13.36
C GLY A 48 4.35 9.64 12.88
N VAL A 49 4.27 9.49 11.57
CA VAL A 49 3.37 8.55 10.92
C VAL A 49 4.11 7.73 9.86
N ILE A 50 3.80 6.45 9.83
CA ILE A 50 4.23 5.52 8.79
C ILE A 50 3.07 5.35 7.82
N VAL A 51 3.28 5.74 6.56
CA VAL A 51 2.29 5.57 5.48
C VAL A 51 2.79 4.49 4.52
N ASN A 52 2.20 3.31 4.58
CA ASN A 52 2.54 2.18 3.73
C ASN A 52 1.69 2.15 2.46
N THR A 53 2.27 1.70 1.35
CA THR A 53 1.52 1.47 0.10
C THR A 53 1.18 -0.01 -0.05
N SER A 54 -0.11 -0.36 0.22
CA SER A 54 -0.69 -1.65 -0.12
C SER A 54 -1.17 -1.65 -1.59
N SER A 55 -2.30 -2.25 -1.88
CA SER A 55 -2.98 -2.26 -3.19
C SER A 55 -4.40 -2.76 -3.02
N ILE A 56 -5.31 -2.42 -3.94
CA ILE A 56 -6.59 -3.11 -4.07
C ILE A 56 -6.40 -4.62 -4.28
N PHE A 57 -5.34 -5.03 -4.98
CA PHE A 57 -5.01 -6.45 -5.16
C PHE A 57 -4.62 -7.16 -3.87
N GLY A 58 -4.18 -6.43 -2.84
CA GLY A 58 -3.98 -6.97 -1.50
C GLY A 58 -5.27 -7.18 -0.72
N LEU A 59 -6.39 -6.56 -1.14
CA LEU A 59 -7.70 -6.66 -0.50
C LEU A 59 -8.64 -7.64 -1.21
N GLU A 60 -8.59 -7.69 -2.53
CA GLU A 60 -9.51 -8.47 -3.36
C GLU A 60 -8.80 -9.58 -4.15
N GLY A 61 -7.48 -9.46 -4.33
CA GLY A 61 -6.71 -10.35 -5.18
C GLY A 61 -6.82 -9.98 -6.66
N GLN A 62 -6.04 -10.68 -7.49
CA GLN A 62 -6.11 -10.57 -8.95
C GLN A 62 -5.55 -11.83 -9.59
N ILE A 63 -6.16 -12.26 -10.69
CA ILE A 63 -5.65 -13.35 -11.51
C ILE A 63 -4.22 -13.02 -11.96
N ASP A 64 -3.34 -14.02 -11.96
CA ASP A 64 -1.91 -13.93 -12.33
C ASP A 64 -1.04 -13.03 -11.40
N ALA A 65 -1.60 -12.49 -10.32
CA ALA A 65 -0.89 -11.63 -9.38
C ALA A 65 -0.77 -12.21 -7.96
N VAL A 66 -0.80 -13.56 -7.79
CA VAL A 66 -0.86 -14.21 -6.47
C VAL A 66 0.25 -13.77 -5.51
N SER A 67 1.49 -13.68 -5.95
CA SER A 67 2.63 -13.26 -5.11
C SER A 67 2.58 -11.78 -4.75
N TYR A 68 2.15 -10.94 -5.68
CA TYR A 68 1.96 -9.52 -5.42
C TYR A 68 0.78 -9.28 -4.47
N SER A 69 -0.34 -9.96 -4.70
CA SER A 69 -1.51 -9.91 -3.82
C SER A 69 -1.18 -10.36 -2.40
N ALA A 70 -0.44 -11.48 -2.25
CA ALA A 70 0.02 -11.96 -0.95
C ALA A 70 0.91 -10.94 -0.22
N ALA A 71 1.88 -10.33 -0.93
CA ALA A 71 2.74 -9.32 -0.35
C ALA A 71 1.96 -8.07 0.09
N LYS A 72 1.04 -7.59 -0.75
CA LYS A 72 0.23 -6.40 -0.46
C LYS A 72 -0.86 -6.65 0.60
N ALA A 73 -1.41 -7.86 0.68
CA ALA A 73 -2.25 -8.29 1.79
C ALA A 73 -1.46 -8.33 3.11
N GLY A 74 -0.21 -8.80 3.09
CA GLY A 74 0.67 -8.75 4.25
C GLY A 74 0.91 -7.34 4.77
N ILE A 75 1.12 -6.36 3.87
CA ILE A 75 1.24 -4.94 4.25
C ILE A 75 -0.06 -4.43 4.90
N ALA A 76 -1.22 -4.74 4.33
CA ALA A 76 -2.51 -4.37 4.91
C ALA A 76 -2.70 -5.05 6.28
N GLY A 77 -2.39 -6.35 6.39
CA GLY A 77 -2.55 -7.13 7.61
C GLY A 77 -1.68 -6.69 8.78
N MET A 78 -0.45 -6.21 8.51
CA MET A 78 0.43 -5.71 9.58
C MET A 78 0.11 -4.27 10.03
N THR A 79 -0.76 -3.53 9.33
CA THR A 79 -1.03 -2.12 9.62
C THR A 79 -1.61 -1.90 11.01
N LEU A 80 -2.68 -2.60 11.38
CA LEU A 80 -3.32 -2.44 12.69
C LEU A 80 -2.47 -2.99 13.85
N PRO A 81 -1.84 -4.18 13.76
CA PRO A 81 -0.91 -4.63 14.79
C PRO A 81 0.22 -3.64 15.07
N LEU A 82 0.87 -3.14 14.00
CA LEU A 82 1.94 -2.14 14.15
C LEU A 82 1.44 -0.83 14.76
N ALA A 83 0.25 -0.35 14.37
CA ALA A 83 -0.35 0.84 14.96
C ALA A 83 -0.56 0.69 16.47
N ARG A 84 -0.99 -0.50 16.91
CA ARG A 84 -1.17 -0.80 18.35
C ARG A 84 0.15 -0.92 19.10
N GLU A 85 1.14 -1.60 18.52
CA GLU A 85 2.46 -1.78 19.13
C GLU A 85 3.21 -0.45 19.26
N LEU A 86 3.14 0.41 18.25
CA LEU A 86 3.86 1.67 18.18
C LEU A 86 3.11 2.85 18.84
N ALA A 87 1.86 2.65 19.26
CA ALA A 87 1.05 3.69 19.93
C ALA A 87 1.73 4.25 21.18
N ARG A 88 2.35 3.40 22.00
CA ARG A 88 3.10 3.81 23.19
C ARG A 88 4.32 4.68 22.87
N GLU A 89 4.82 4.60 21.65
CA GLU A 89 5.96 5.40 21.17
C GLU A 89 5.50 6.68 20.44
N GLY A 90 4.19 6.93 20.36
CA GLY A 90 3.63 8.09 19.65
C GLY A 90 3.76 8.00 18.14
N ILE A 91 3.81 6.79 17.57
CA ILE A 91 3.96 6.57 16.12
C ILE A 91 2.71 5.95 15.57
N ARG A 92 2.10 6.62 14.59
CA ARG A 92 0.92 6.14 13.85
C ARG A 92 1.32 5.29 12.66
N VAL A 93 0.45 4.36 12.26
CA VAL A 93 0.65 3.51 11.07
C VAL A 93 -0.62 3.45 10.27
N VAL A 94 -0.55 3.83 8.99
CA VAL A 94 -1.68 3.78 8.04
C VAL A 94 -1.19 3.13 6.75
N ALA A 95 -2.03 2.35 6.10
CA ALA A 95 -1.78 1.87 4.75
C ALA A 95 -2.76 2.51 3.77
N ILE A 96 -2.29 2.85 2.58
CA ILE A 96 -3.12 3.23 1.45
C ILE A 96 -3.18 2.04 0.49
N ALA A 97 -4.38 1.68 0.05
CA ALA A 97 -4.62 0.68 -0.98
C ALA A 97 -5.08 1.39 -2.27
N PRO A 98 -4.14 1.79 -3.15
CA PRO A 98 -4.49 2.45 -4.40
C PRO A 98 -5.09 1.48 -5.40
N GLY A 99 -5.98 2.00 -6.23
CA GLY A 99 -6.35 1.42 -7.52
C GLY A 99 -5.28 1.71 -8.57
N ILE A 100 -5.70 2.11 -9.76
CA ILE A 100 -4.79 2.38 -10.88
C ILE A 100 -4.50 3.86 -10.99
N PHE A 101 -3.21 4.20 -10.99
CA PHE A 101 -2.70 5.57 -11.07
C PHE A 101 -1.78 5.75 -12.28
N GLU A 102 -1.76 6.95 -12.85
CA GLU A 102 -0.88 7.35 -13.95
C GLU A 102 0.58 7.35 -13.48
N THR A 103 1.23 6.20 -13.64
CA THR A 103 2.65 6.01 -13.32
C THR A 103 3.38 5.46 -14.55
N PRO A 104 4.70 5.63 -14.66
CA PRO A 104 5.46 5.08 -15.79
C PRO A 104 5.21 3.58 -16.03
N MET A 105 5.00 2.81 -14.95
CA MET A 105 4.68 1.38 -15.03
C MET A 105 3.34 1.13 -15.73
N VAL A 106 2.33 1.93 -15.45
CA VAL A 106 0.97 1.75 -16.01
C VAL A 106 0.86 2.37 -17.40
N THR A 107 1.50 3.53 -17.61
CA THR A 107 1.50 4.20 -18.91
C THR A 107 2.25 3.41 -20.00
N SER A 108 3.18 2.52 -19.60
CA SER A 108 3.87 1.61 -20.53
C SER A 108 3.05 0.40 -20.94
N LEU A 109 1.87 0.15 -20.36
CA LEU A 109 0.98 -0.92 -20.76
C LEU A 109 0.39 -0.67 -22.14
N ARG A 110 0.04 -1.77 -22.85
CA ARG A 110 -0.69 -1.70 -24.11
C ARG A 110 -2.04 -0.98 -23.91
N GLU A 111 -2.48 -0.26 -24.93
CA GLU A 111 -3.73 0.51 -24.89
C GLU A 111 -4.95 -0.35 -24.49
N THR A 112 -5.07 -1.54 -25.09
CA THR A 112 -6.16 -2.48 -24.76
C THR A 112 -6.18 -2.91 -23.28
N ALA A 113 -5.00 -3.07 -22.65
CA ALA A 113 -4.92 -3.38 -21.23
C ALA A 113 -5.34 -2.18 -20.36
N ARG A 114 -5.01 -0.96 -20.79
CA ARG A 114 -5.45 0.26 -20.11
C ARG A 114 -6.96 0.47 -20.20
N GLU A 115 -7.56 0.19 -21.37
CA GLU A 115 -9.00 0.25 -21.57
C GLU A 115 -9.73 -0.74 -20.63
N GLN A 116 -9.29 -2.00 -20.58
CA GLN A 116 -9.86 -3.00 -19.67
C GLN A 116 -9.80 -2.58 -18.20
N ILE A 117 -8.69 -1.95 -17.79
CA ILE A 117 -8.55 -1.41 -16.44
C ILE A 117 -9.56 -0.27 -16.20
N LEU A 118 -9.72 0.63 -17.16
CA LEU A 118 -10.65 1.76 -17.04
C LEU A 118 -12.13 1.31 -17.04
N ASP A 119 -12.45 0.23 -17.70
CA ASP A 119 -13.80 -0.35 -17.67
C ASP A 119 -14.22 -0.80 -16.26
N ALA A 120 -13.26 -1.28 -15.46
CA ALA A 120 -13.50 -1.68 -14.08
C ALA A 120 -13.62 -0.52 -13.10
N VAL A 121 -13.21 0.70 -13.48
CA VAL A 121 -13.32 1.92 -12.65
C VAL A 121 -14.78 2.39 -12.62
N ALA A 122 -15.32 2.64 -11.43
CA ALA A 122 -16.70 3.12 -11.31
C ALA A 122 -16.83 4.61 -11.70
N PHE A 123 -16.21 5.51 -10.94
CA PHE A 123 -16.20 6.96 -11.20
C PHE A 123 -15.12 7.66 -10.38
N PRO A 124 -14.41 8.64 -10.96
CA PRO A 124 -14.43 9.08 -12.36
C PRO A 124 -13.76 8.04 -13.29
N LYS A 125 -14.26 7.91 -14.52
CA LYS A 125 -13.77 6.97 -15.55
C LYS A 125 -12.38 7.35 -16.09
N ARG A 126 -11.38 7.34 -15.22
CA ARG A 126 -9.98 7.63 -15.52
C ARG A 126 -9.06 7.02 -14.48
N MET A 127 -7.79 6.97 -14.77
CA MET A 127 -6.76 6.67 -13.79
C MET A 127 -6.65 7.79 -12.75
N GLY A 128 -6.25 7.43 -11.53
CA GLY A 128 -5.88 8.39 -10.51
C GLY A 128 -4.61 9.14 -10.91
N LYS A 129 -4.53 10.41 -10.55
CA LYS A 129 -3.31 11.21 -10.75
C LYS A 129 -2.40 11.07 -9.54
N PRO A 130 -1.07 11.02 -9.69
CA PRO A 130 -0.12 10.95 -8.58
C PRO A 130 -0.37 12.01 -7.50
N ARG A 131 -0.81 13.20 -7.91
CA ARG A 131 -1.18 14.29 -6.99
C ARG A 131 -2.34 13.91 -6.06
N GLU A 132 -3.32 13.13 -6.52
CA GLU A 132 -4.45 12.70 -5.70
C GLU A 132 -4.00 11.72 -4.61
N TYR A 133 -3.06 10.84 -4.92
CA TYR A 133 -2.40 10.00 -3.91
C TYR A 133 -1.63 10.85 -2.88
N ALA A 134 -0.83 11.80 -3.35
CA ALA A 134 -0.05 12.68 -2.47
C ALA A 134 -0.94 13.55 -1.56
N GLN A 135 -2.11 13.98 -2.02
CA GLN A 135 -3.10 14.70 -1.19
C GLN A 135 -3.61 13.83 -0.04
N LEU A 136 -3.85 12.53 -0.28
CA LEU A 136 -4.25 11.61 0.79
C LEU A 136 -3.10 11.39 1.79
N VAL A 137 -1.86 11.23 1.32
CA VAL A 137 -0.69 11.13 2.20
C VAL A 137 -0.57 12.37 3.09
N ARG A 138 -0.69 13.56 2.50
CA ARG A 138 -0.69 14.82 3.25
C ARG A 138 -1.80 14.85 4.30
N HIS A 139 -3.03 14.48 3.95
CA HIS A 139 -4.15 14.43 4.88
C HIS A 139 -3.88 13.45 6.04
N ILE A 140 -3.29 12.28 5.77
CA ILE A 140 -2.90 11.33 6.82
C ILE A 140 -1.85 11.94 7.76
N CYS A 141 -0.89 12.69 7.24
CA CYS A 141 0.10 13.37 8.06
C CYS A 141 -0.52 14.43 8.99
N GLU A 142 -1.48 15.19 8.48
CA GLU A 142 -2.14 16.30 9.18
C GLU A 142 -3.27 15.87 10.12
N ASN A 143 -3.79 14.64 9.99
CA ASN A 143 -4.95 14.16 10.75
C ASN A 143 -4.55 13.03 11.72
N ASN A 144 -4.30 13.39 12.98
CA ASN A 144 -3.84 12.47 14.02
C ASN A 144 -4.86 11.37 14.38
N MET A 145 -6.14 11.50 14.01
CA MET A 145 -7.14 10.45 14.22
C MET A 145 -7.02 9.28 13.24
N LEU A 146 -6.23 9.43 12.16
CA LEU A 146 -5.98 8.35 11.22
C LEU A 146 -4.82 7.47 11.72
N ASN A 147 -5.17 6.31 12.29
CA ASN A 147 -4.22 5.31 12.80
C ASN A 147 -4.80 3.89 12.65
N GLY A 148 -3.99 2.93 12.26
CA GLY A 148 -4.36 1.52 12.11
C GLY A 148 -5.27 1.21 10.92
N ALA A 149 -5.59 2.18 10.08
CA ALA A 149 -6.51 2.03 8.96
C ALA A 149 -5.81 1.61 7.65
N VAL A 150 -6.55 0.87 6.82
CA VAL A 150 -6.22 0.64 5.41
C VAL A 150 -7.22 1.44 4.57
N ILE A 151 -6.74 2.48 3.89
CA ILE A 151 -7.60 3.43 3.16
C ILE A 151 -7.50 3.13 1.66
N ARG A 152 -8.66 2.84 1.04
CA ARG A 152 -8.75 2.68 -0.41
C ARG A 152 -8.77 4.05 -1.09
N ILE A 153 -8.06 4.16 -2.21
CA ILE A 153 -8.13 5.30 -3.13
C ILE A 153 -8.13 4.76 -4.57
N ASP A 154 -9.30 4.43 -5.09
CA ASP A 154 -9.43 3.54 -6.25
C ASP A 154 -10.60 3.87 -7.20
N ALA A 155 -11.29 4.98 -6.99
CA ALA A 155 -12.44 5.37 -7.82
C ALA A 155 -13.53 4.27 -7.93
N GLY A 156 -13.69 3.46 -6.89
CA GLY A 156 -14.69 2.39 -6.82
C GLY A 156 -14.39 1.15 -7.66
N ILE A 157 -13.15 0.98 -8.13
CA ILE A 157 -12.75 -0.22 -8.88
C ILE A 157 -12.92 -1.48 -8.02
N ARG A 158 -13.41 -2.56 -8.63
CA ARG A 158 -13.46 -3.93 -8.08
C ARG A 158 -12.84 -4.89 -9.09
N THR A 159 -12.10 -5.89 -8.58
CA THR A 159 -11.32 -6.84 -9.40
C THR A 159 -11.82 -8.26 -9.22
#